data_cc98f7b12e05ff9e89fe4871b99141b8
#
_entry.id   cc98f7b12e05ff9e89fe4871b99141b8
#
_cell.length_a   1.000
_cell.length_b   1.000
_cell.length_c   1.000
_cell.angle_alpha   90.00
_cell.angle_beta   90.00
_cell.angle_gamma   90.00
#
_symmetry.space_group_name_H-M   'P 1'
#
loop_
_entity.id
_entity.type
_entity.pdbx_description
1 polymer ?
#
loop_
_entity_poly.entity_id
_entity_poly.type
_entity_poly.pdbx_seq_one_letter_code
_entity_poly.pdbx_strand_id
1 'polypeptide(L)'
;MKEVLVETSARHIHLSAEAVEVLFGKGYQLTNKKDLSQPGQFACAEKLVIVGPKGTLKASILGPTRNASQVEISLTDARSIGVVAPIRESGDIAGSGACKLVNPENGAELELTEGVIAAKRHIHLTPEAAAEMGVQDKQIVSVEITSERTTVFGDVVVRVSEKFAPAMHIDTDEANASCAFGNVMGKVIV
;
A
#
# COMPACT_ATOMS: atom_id res chain seq x y z
N MET A 1 24.25 0.81 -10.24
CA MET A 1 23.91 -0.55 -9.71
C MET A 1 22.39 -0.67 -9.77
N LYS A 2 21.84 -1.74 -10.37
CA LYS A 2 20.37 -1.84 -10.55
C LYS A 2 19.72 -2.52 -9.34
N GLU A 3 19.93 -1.98 -8.14
CA GLU A 3 19.36 -2.51 -6.90
C GLU A 3 18.47 -1.47 -6.22
N VAL A 4 17.43 -1.93 -5.58
CA VAL A 4 16.45 -1.10 -4.87
C VAL A 4 16.09 -1.76 -3.54
N LEU A 5 15.88 -0.95 -2.50
CA LEU A 5 15.35 -1.44 -1.22
C LEU A 5 13.95 -2.04 -1.44
N VAL A 6 13.69 -3.20 -0.85
CA VAL A 6 12.37 -3.84 -0.89
C VAL A 6 11.67 -3.62 0.44
N GLU A 7 10.51 -3.00 0.39
CA GLU A 7 9.68 -2.69 1.56
C GLU A 7 8.36 -3.45 1.51
N THR A 8 7.99 -4.05 2.63
CA THR A 8 6.69 -4.70 2.76
C THR A 8 5.63 -3.68 3.16
N SER A 9 4.66 -3.47 2.28
CA SER A 9 3.47 -2.68 2.53
C SER A 9 2.39 -3.59 3.13
N ALA A 10 2.33 -3.65 4.46
CA ALA A 10 1.26 -4.37 5.15
C ALA A 10 -0.08 -3.65 4.95
N ARG A 11 -1.20 -4.34 5.28
CA ARG A 11 -2.55 -3.76 5.14
C ARG A 11 -2.66 -2.38 5.78
N HIS A 12 -3.24 -1.45 5.04
CA HIS A 12 -3.43 -0.08 5.50
C HIS A 12 -4.60 0.62 4.80
N ILE A 13 -4.93 1.80 5.30
CA ILE A 13 -6.06 2.59 4.83
C ILE A 13 -5.57 4.01 4.55
N HIS A 14 -5.95 4.55 3.41
CA HIS A 14 -5.90 5.98 3.13
C HIS A 14 -7.31 6.54 3.23
N LEU A 15 -7.48 7.68 3.89
CA LEU A 15 -8.79 8.31 4.07
C LEU A 15 -8.87 9.61 3.28
N SER A 16 -10.07 9.94 2.80
CA SER A 16 -10.40 11.29 2.39
C SER A 16 -10.65 12.18 3.62
N ALA A 17 -10.64 13.48 3.43
CA ALA A 17 -10.93 14.42 4.52
C ALA A 17 -12.34 14.19 5.09
N GLU A 18 -13.32 13.95 4.22
CA GLU A 18 -14.70 13.65 4.60
C GLU A 18 -14.80 12.35 5.42
N ALA A 19 -14.04 11.31 5.01
CA ALA A 19 -14.01 10.05 5.73
C ALA A 19 -13.40 10.21 7.14
N VAL A 20 -12.40 11.08 7.29
CA VAL A 20 -11.84 11.42 8.61
C VAL A 20 -12.90 12.10 9.47
N GLU A 21 -13.67 13.07 8.94
CA GLU A 21 -14.75 13.72 9.71
C GLU A 21 -15.85 12.75 10.13
N VAL A 22 -16.22 11.81 9.27
CA VAL A 22 -17.23 10.79 9.60
C VAL A 22 -16.75 9.86 10.71
N LEU A 23 -15.50 9.39 10.62
CA LEU A 23 -14.99 8.38 11.53
C LEU A 23 -14.44 8.93 12.86
N PHE A 24 -13.95 10.16 12.85
CA PHE A 24 -13.26 10.75 14.02
C PHE A 24 -13.91 12.04 14.52
N GLY A 25 -14.82 12.63 13.76
CA GLY A 25 -15.49 13.88 14.07
C GLY A 25 -14.95 15.07 13.29
N LYS A 26 -15.79 16.10 13.20
CA LYS A 26 -15.50 17.30 12.42
C LYS A 26 -14.24 18.01 12.90
N GLY A 27 -13.35 18.33 11.96
CA GLY A 27 -12.09 19.05 12.23
C GLY A 27 -10.99 18.17 12.85
N TYR A 28 -11.20 16.86 12.96
CA TYR A 28 -10.18 15.95 13.47
C TYR A 28 -8.94 15.94 12.56
N GLN A 29 -7.76 15.92 13.18
CA GLN A 29 -6.48 15.82 12.50
C GLN A 29 -5.82 14.47 12.83
N LEU A 30 -5.48 13.69 11.80
CA LEU A 30 -4.75 12.43 11.97
C LEU A 30 -3.39 12.71 12.61
N THR A 31 -3.02 11.90 13.60
CA THR A 31 -1.79 12.05 14.37
C THR A 31 -0.65 11.33 13.67
N ASN A 32 0.38 12.07 13.25
CA ASN A 32 1.61 11.46 12.75
C ASN A 32 2.32 10.73 13.90
N LYS A 33 2.41 9.41 13.81
CA LYS A 33 3.14 8.55 14.74
C LYS A 33 4.56 8.25 14.28
N LYS A 34 4.75 8.08 12.98
CA LYS A 34 6.03 7.70 12.37
C LYS A 34 6.05 8.05 10.89
N ASP A 35 7.05 8.78 10.45
CA ASP A 35 7.28 9.02 9.03
C ASP A 35 7.64 7.72 8.30
N LEU A 36 7.19 7.60 7.06
CA LEU A 36 7.51 6.48 6.17
C LEU A 36 8.69 6.84 5.27
N SER A 37 9.21 5.85 4.56
CA SER A 37 10.31 6.03 3.59
C SER A 37 9.94 6.99 2.44
N GLN A 38 8.67 6.99 2.04
CA GLN A 38 8.19 7.91 1.01
C GLN A 38 7.95 9.30 1.59
N PRO A 39 8.58 10.35 1.03
CA PRO A 39 8.50 11.71 1.56
C PRO A 39 7.04 12.20 1.73
N GLY A 40 6.76 12.79 2.89
CA GLY A 40 5.45 13.35 3.21
C GLY A 40 4.38 12.32 3.58
N GLN A 41 4.70 11.03 3.58
CA GLN A 41 3.81 9.98 4.05
C GLN A 41 4.18 9.55 5.48
N PHE A 42 3.18 9.20 6.26
CA PHE A 42 3.37 8.78 7.65
C PHE A 42 2.32 7.75 8.09
N ALA A 43 2.71 6.88 9.01
CA ALA A 43 1.78 6.02 9.71
C ALA A 43 1.11 6.81 10.83
N CYS A 44 -0.23 6.74 10.89
CA CYS A 44 -1.00 7.40 11.93
C CYS A 44 -1.02 6.60 13.24
N ALA A 45 -1.28 7.29 14.35
CA ALA A 45 -1.53 6.64 15.64
C ALA A 45 -2.87 5.88 15.62
N GLU A 46 -3.84 6.43 14.91
CA GLU A 46 -5.20 5.91 14.76
C GLU A 46 -5.21 4.62 13.93
N LYS A 47 -6.16 3.75 14.27
CA LYS A 47 -6.40 2.49 13.55
C LYS A 47 -7.89 2.30 13.35
N LEU A 48 -8.24 1.63 12.26
CA LEU A 48 -9.60 1.24 11.97
C LEU A 48 -9.72 -0.27 11.86
N VAL A 49 -10.95 -0.74 11.90
CA VAL A 49 -11.32 -2.11 11.60
C VAL A 49 -11.97 -2.14 10.22
N ILE A 50 -11.43 -2.95 9.34
CA ILE A 50 -12.00 -3.29 8.04
C ILE A 50 -12.96 -4.45 8.28
N VAL A 51 -14.23 -4.28 7.94
CA VAL A 51 -15.27 -5.27 8.11
C VAL A 51 -15.72 -5.78 6.75
N GLY A 52 -15.58 -7.07 6.55
CA GLY A 52 -16.10 -7.78 5.38
C GLY A 52 -17.17 -8.81 5.79
N PRO A 53 -17.81 -9.47 4.81
CA PRO A 53 -18.90 -10.42 5.06
C PRO A 53 -18.49 -11.66 5.87
N LYS A 54 -17.21 -12.01 5.93
CA LYS A 54 -16.74 -13.24 6.62
C LYS A 54 -15.87 -12.95 7.84
N GLY A 55 -15.50 -11.70 8.09
CA GLY A 55 -14.62 -11.37 9.20
C GLY A 55 -14.15 -9.92 9.20
N THR A 56 -13.20 -9.64 10.09
CA THR A 56 -12.68 -8.29 10.30
C THR A 56 -11.17 -8.30 10.39
N LEU A 57 -10.54 -7.18 9.98
CA LEU A 57 -9.11 -6.95 10.10
C LEU A 57 -8.84 -5.57 10.67
N LYS A 58 -7.91 -5.48 11.62
CA LYS A 58 -7.41 -4.18 12.08
C LYS A 58 -6.31 -3.68 11.14
N ALA A 59 -6.41 -2.41 10.73
CA ALA A 59 -5.46 -1.78 9.84
C ALA A 59 -5.00 -0.41 10.35
N SER A 60 -3.77 -0.03 9.99
CA SER A 60 -3.24 1.30 10.24
C SER A 60 -3.73 2.27 9.19
N ILE A 61 -3.89 3.54 9.57
CA ILE A 61 -4.13 4.61 8.62
C ILE A 61 -2.77 5.18 8.19
N LEU A 62 -2.62 5.46 6.91
CA LEU A 62 -1.48 6.18 6.37
C LEU A 62 -1.94 7.57 5.90
N GLY A 63 -1.27 8.59 6.42
CA GLY A 63 -1.45 9.96 6.03
C GLY A 63 -0.45 10.43 4.97
N PRO A 64 -0.69 11.61 4.41
CA PRO A 64 -1.83 12.52 4.62
C PRO A 64 -3.14 12.01 4.01
N THR A 65 -4.24 12.74 4.22
CA THR A 65 -5.53 12.48 3.55
C THR A 65 -5.40 12.57 2.04
N ARG A 66 -6.23 11.79 1.33
CA ARG A 66 -6.29 11.73 -0.13
C ARG A 66 -7.63 12.23 -0.66
N ASN A 67 -7.78 12.35 -1.97
CA ASN A 67 -9.04 12.75 -2.61
C ASN A 67 -10.14 11.69 -2.44
N ALA A 68 -9.77 10.42 -2.31
CA ALA A 68 -10.70 9.32 -2.09
C ALA A 68 -10.12 8.34 -1.06
N SER A 69 -11.01 7.67 -0.33
CA SER A 69 -10.60 6.63 0.62
C SER A 69 -10.26 5.34 -0.11
N GLN A 70 -9.20 4.67 0.34
CA GLN A 70 -8.68 3.44 -0.25
C GLN A 70 -8.21 2.49 0.84
N VAL A 71 -8.47 1.22 0.67
CA VAL A 71 -8.02 0.14 1.54
C VAL A 71 -7.10 -0.78 0.74
N GLU A 72 -5.85 -0.87 1.16
CA GLU A 72 -4.87 -1.78 0.55
C GLU A 72 -4.67 -2.98 1.46
N ILE A 73 -4.96 -4.17 0.92
CA ILE A 73 -4.85 -5.45 1.63
C ILE A 73 -4.26 -6.51 0.70
N SER A 74 -3.62 -7.53 1.28
CA SER A 74 -3.18 -8.68 0.50
C SER A 74 -4.37 -9.54 0.05
N LEU A 75 -4.16 -10.41 -0.94
CA LEU A 75 -5.19 -11.35 -1.39
C LEU A 75 -5.59 -12.35 -0.30
N THR A 76 -4.65 -12.74 0.57
CA THR A 76 -4.94 -13.56 1.75
C THR A 76 -5.85 -12.84 2.73
N ASP A 77 -5.56 -11.57 3.02
CA ASP A 77 -6.42 -10.74 3.86
C ASP A 77 -7.83 -10.60 3.27
N ALA A 78 -7.93 -10.27 1.99
CA ALA A 78 -9.20 -10.13 1.28
C ALA A 78 -10.05 -11.40 1.37
N ARG A 79 -9.42 -12.56 1.15
CA ARG A 79 -10.08 -13.87 1.27
C ARG A 79 -10.56 -14.13 2.70
N SER A 80 -9.76 -13.77 3.70
CA SER A 80 -10.07 -14.03 5.11
C SER A 80 -11.33 -13.32 5.58
N ILE A 81 -11.56 -12.09 5.09
CA ILE A 81 -12.75 -11.30 5.44
C ILE A 81 -13.85 -11.34 4.37
N GLY A 82 -13.60 -12.02 3.25
CA GLY A 82 -14.58 -12.24 2.18
C GLY A 82 -14.87 -11.03 1.31
N VAL A 83 -13.92 -10.11 1.17
CA VAL A 83 -14.02 -8.98 0.25
C VAL A 83 -13.31 -9.26 -1.07
N VAL A 84 -13.68 -8.54 -2.12
CA VAL A 84 -12.98 -8.56 -3.40
C VAL A 84 -11.91 -7.47 -3.39
N ALA A 85 -10.69 -7.83 -3.71
CA ALA A 85 -9.56 -6.88 -3.83
C ALA A 85 -8.87 -7.10 -5.18
N PRO A 86 -9.32 -6.43 -6.25
CA PRO A 86 -8.63 -6.52 -7.53
C PRO A 86 -7.22 -5.94 -7.43
N ILE A 87 -6.28 -6.52 -8.19
CA ILE A 87 -4.92 -5.99 -8.26
C ILE A 87 -4.96 -4.69 -9.09
N ARG A 88 -4.62 -3.58 -8.46
CA ARG A 88 -4.66 -2.23 -9.04
C ARG A 88 -3.44 -1.41 -8.61
N GLU A 89 -3.06 -0.44 -9.41
CA GLU A 89 -2.16 0.61 -8.92
C GLU A 89 -2.88 1.45 -7.85
N SER A 90 -2.14 1.86 -6.82
CA SER A 90 -2.68 2.76 -5.78
C SER A 90 -3.24 4.04 -6.40
N GLY A 91 -4.49 4.35 -6.11
CA GLY A 91 -5.28 5.44 -6.71
C GLY A 91 -6.26 4.99 -7.80
N ASP A 92 -6.09 3.83 -8.41
CA ASP A 92 -7.03 3.26 -9.37
C ASP A 92 -8.06 2.39 -8.61
N ILE A 93 -9.13 3.03 -8.15
CA ILE A 93 -10.14 2.40 -7.29
C ILE A 93 -11.50 2.21 -7.95
N ALA A 94 -11.71 2.72 -9.15
CA ALA A 94 -13.01 2.65 -9.83
C ALA A 94 -13.47 1.20 -10.03
N GLY A 95 -14.65 0.85 -9.53
CA GLY A 95 -15.19 -0.50 -9.60
C GLY A 95 -14.41 -1.56 -8.82
N SER A 96 -13.60 -1.16 -7.85
CA SER A 96 -12.88 -2.06 -6.94
C SER A 96 -13.79 -2.61 -5.83
N GLY A 97 -13.22 -3.30 -4.84
CA GLY A 97 -13.99 -3.94 -3.80
C GLY A 97 -14.61 -2.97 -2.79
N ALA A 98 -15.65 -3.44 -2.12
CA ALA A 98 -16.37 -2.73 -1.08
C ALA A 98 -16.05 -3.30 0.30
N CYS A 99 -16.12 -2.47 1.34
CA CYS A 99 -16.03 -2.88 2.74
C CYS A 99 -16.67 -1.82 3.65
N LYS A 100 -16.82 -2.15 4.93
CA LYS A 100 -17.15 -1.17 5.95
C LYS A 100 -15.91 -0.87 6.81
N LEU A 101 -15.66 0.39 7.11
CA LEU A 101 -14.66 0.83 8.08
C LEU A 101 -15.35 1.17 9.40
N VAL A 102 -14.74 0.74 10.50
CA VAL A 102 -15.26 1.01 11.86
C VAL A 102 -14.14 1.59 12.70
N ASN A 103 -14.42 2.70 13.36
CA ASN A 103 -13.54 3.23 14.40
C ASN A 103 -13.84 2.49 15.72
N PRO A 104 -12.88 1.68 16.24
CA PRO A 104 -13.14 0.87 17.42
C PRO A 104 -13.24 1.69 18.72
N GLU A 105 -12.84 2.97 18.72
CA GLU A 105 -12.83 3.81 19.92
C GLU A 105 -14.18 4.50 20.18
N ASN A 106 -14.90 4.86 19.11
CA ASN A 106 -16.16 5.58 19.22
C ASN A 106 -17.33 4.89 18.53
N GLY A 107 -17.09 3.78 17.82
CA GLY A 107 -18.11 3.02 17.09
C GLY A 107 -18.60 3.67 15.80
N ALA A 108 -17.97 4.75 15.33
CA ALA A 108 -18.33 5.38 14.05
C ALA A 108 -18.03 4.44 12.88
N GLU A 109 -18.93 4.41 11.91
CA GLU A 109 -18.87 3.53 10.75
C GLU A 109 -18.90 4.32 9.44
N LEU A 110 -18.22 3.79 8.43
CA LEU A 110 -18.23 4.31 7.06
C LEU A 110 -18.30 3.15 6.07
N GLU A 111 -19.35 3.12 5.25
CA GLU A 111 -19.44 2.18 4.13
C GLU A 111 -18.65 2.70 2.94
N LEU A 112 -17.74 1.88 2.43
CA LEU A 112 -17.04 2.09 1.16
C LEU A 112 -17.66 1.18 0.11
N THR A 113 -18.32 1.74 -0.88
CA THR A 113 -18.90 1.00 -2.01
C THR A 113 -17.87 0.55 -3.02
N GLU A 114 -16.69 1.17 -3.00
CA GLU A 114 -15.47 0.84 -3.73
C GLU A 114 -14.25 1.34 -2.94
N GLY A 115 -13.06 0.98 -3.33
CA GLY A 115 -11.81 1.44 -2.70
C GLY A 115 -10.93 0.33 -2.14
N VAL A 116 -11.41 -0.93 -2.09
CA VAL A 116 -10.59 -2.06 -1.64
C VAL A 116 -9.81 -2.63 -2.81
N ILE A 117 -8.49 -2.63 -2.71
CA ILE A 117 -7.56 -3.17 -3.73
C ILE A 117 -6.47 -4.03 -3.08
N ALA A 118 -5.89 -4.93 -3.87
CA ALA A 118 -4.54 -5.43 -3.65
C ALA A 118 -3.59 -4.56 -4.48
N ALA A 119 -2.71 -3.83 -3.82
CA ALA A 119 -1.83 -2.90 -4.51
C ALA A 119 -0.88 -3.65 -5.45
N LYS A 120 -0.84 -3.25 -6.72
CA LYS A 120 0.12 -3.80 -7.67
C LYS A 120 1.53 -3.49 -7.21
N ARG A 121 2.41 -4.52 -7.18
CA ARG A 121 3.82 -4.32 -6.83
C ARG A 121 4.48 -3.29 -7.74
N HIS A 122 5.28 -2.40 -7.17
CA HIS A 122 5.85 -1.30 -7.91
C HIS A 122 7.17 -0.82 -7.30
N ILE A 123 7.93 -0.09 -8.10
CA ILE A 123 9.14 0.60 -7.66
C ILE A 123 8.89 2.10 -7.76
N HIS A 124 9.11 2.83 -6.67
CA HIS A 124 9.24 4.29 -6.70
C HIS A 124 10.69 4.66 -7.02
N LEU A 125 10.89 5.59 -7.95
CA LEU A 125 12.20 6.12 -8.29
C LEU A 125 12.13 7.63 -8.47
N THR A 126 13.26 8.31 -8.18
CA THR A 126 13.47 9.66 -8.69
C THR A 126 13.84 9.60 -10.18
N PRO A 127 13.76 10.71 -10.93
CA PRO A 127 14.22 10.76 -12.32
C PRO A 127 15.67 10.33 -12.49
N GLU A 128 16.57 10.74 -11.57
CA GLU A 128 17.97 10.37 -11.58
C GLU A 128 18.17 8.87 -11.40
N ALA A 129 17.51 8.28 -10.38
CA ALA A 129 17.60 6.85 -10.11
C ALA A 129 17.04 6.02 -11.27
N ALA A 130 15.96 6.47 -11.91
CA ALA A 130 15.41 5.83 -13.10
C ALA A 130 16.38 5.85 -14.28
N ALA A 131 17.02 6.99 -14.52
CA ALA A 131 18.04 7.14 -15.57
C ALA A 131 19.26 6.24 -15.31
N GLU A 132 19.76 6.18 -14.08
CA GLU A 132 20.87 5.29 -13.69
C GLU A 132 20.53 3.81 -13.86
N MET A 133 19.28 3.43 -13.59
CA MET A 133 18.80 2.07 -13.77
C MET A 133 18.47 1.74 -15.23
N GLY A 134 18.31 2.76 -16.09
CA GLY A 134 17.92 2.62 -17.49
C GLY A 134 16.47 2.17 -17.64
N VAL A 135 15.58 2.70 -16.80
CA VAL A 135 14.13 2.43 -16.81
C VAL A 135 13.34 3.74 -16.94
N GLN A 136 12.07 3.61 -17.31
CA GLN A 136 11.17 4.75 -17.52
C GLN A 136 9.90 4.61 -16.68
N ASP A 137 9.19 5.73 -16.49
CA ASP A 137 7.89 5.72 -15.84
C ASP A 137 6.92 4.77 -16.57
N LYS A 138 6.15 4.00 -15.79
CA LYS A 138 5.22 2.97 -16.27
C LYS A 138 5.85 1.78 -16.98
N GLN A 139 7.16 1.70 -17.07
CA GLN A 139 7.81 0.49 -17.56
C GLN A 139 7.52 -0.68 -16.63
N ILE A 140 7.30 -1.85 -17.23
CA ILE A 140 7.17 -3.11 -16.50
C ILE A 140 8.54 -3.80 -16.50
N VAL A 141 8.98 -4.17 -15.31
CA VAL A 141 10.27 -4.86 -15.10
C VAL A 141 10.08 -6.10 -14.25
N SER A 142 11.13 -6.91 -14.11
CA SER A 142 11.21 -7.97 -13.10
C SER A 142 12.19 -7.55 -12.00
N VAL A 143 12.00 -8.10 -10.79
CA VAL A 143 12.91 -7.86 -9.66
C VAL A 143 13.23 -9.20 -9.01
N GLU A 144 14.52 -9.51 -8.91
CA GLU A 144 15.04 -10.66 -8.19
C GLU A 144 15.31 -10.24 -6.73
N ILE A 145 14.67 -10.91 -5.81
CA ILE A 145 14.91 -10.77 -4.37
C ILE A 145 15.72 -11.96 -3.90
N THR A 146 16.97 -11.70 -3.53
CA THR A 146 17.87 -12.72 -2.97
C THR A 146 17.65 -12.82 -1.45
N SER A 147 17.14 -13.95 -1.01
CA SER A 147 16.81 -14.24 0.37
C SER A 147 16.95 -15.76 0.62
N GLU A 148 16.50 -16.26 1.78
CA GLU A 148 16.37 -17.72 2.03
C GLU A 148 15.41 -18.40 1.06
N ARG A 149 14.53 -17.64 0.41
CA ARG A 149 13.62 -18.08 -0.64
C ARG A 149 13.72 -17.12 -1.83
N THR A 150 14.83 -17.18 -2.54
CA THR A 150 15.07 -16.34 -3.73
C THR A 150 13.89 -16.41 -4.71
N THR A 151 13.37 -15.27 -5.06
CA THR A 151 12.16 -15.14 -5.89
C THR A 151 12.36 -14.05 -6.93
N VAL A 152 11.91 -14.27 -8.15
CA VAL A 152 11.84 -13.24 -9.18
C VAL A 152 10.38 -12.83 -9.35
N PHE A 153 10.07 -11.60 -8.98
CA PHE A 153 8.76 -11.00 -9.25
C PHE A 153 8.76 -10.33 -10.62
N GLY A 154 7.93 -10.81 -11.52
CA GLY A 154 7.61 -10.13 -12.78
C GLY A 154 6.51 -9.09 -12.56
N ASP A 155 6.12 -8.41 -13.65
CA ASP A 155 5.00 -7.44 -13.65
C ASP A 155 5.13 -6.34 -12.58
N VAL A 156 6.34 -5.86 -12.34
CA VAL A 156 6.64 -4.77 -11.40
C VAL A 156 6.57 -3.44 -12.14
N VAL A 157 5.68 -2.54 -11.72
CA VAL A 157 5.52 -1.23 -12.34
C VAL A 157 6.56 -0.25 -11.82
N VAL A 158 7.29 0.40 -12.71
CA VAL A 158 8.16 1.53 -12.38
C VAL A 158 7.32 2.81 -12.30
N ARG A 159 7.46 3.56 -11.22
CA ARG A 159 6.82 4.86 -11.00
C ARG A 159 7.89 5.90 -10.74
N VAL A 160 7.95 6.94 -11.58
CA VAL A 160 9.00 7.97 -11.51
C VAL A 160 8.41 9.31 -11.10
N SER A 161 8.97 9.93 -10.08
CA SER A 161 8.61 11.28 -9.64
C SER A 161 9.72 11.88 -8.77
N GLU A 162 9.96 13.19 -8.90
CA GLU A 162 10.85 13.94 -7.99
C GLU A 162 10.43 13.88 -6.51
N LYS A 163 9.16 13.51 -6.25
CA LYS A 163 8.60 13.41 -4.91
C LYS A 163 8.81 12.04 -4.26
N PHE A 164 9.39 11.08 -4.97
CA PHE A 164 9.59 9.73 -4.48
C PHE A 164 10.97 9.54 -3.85
N ALA A 165 11.08 8.53 -2.99
CA ALA A 165 12.34 7.92 -2.58
C ALA A 165 12.46 6.53 -3.21
N PRO A 166 13.66 6.11 -3.69
CA PRO A 166 13.85 4.82 -4.33
C PRO A 166 13.51 3.67 -3.39
N ALA A 167 12.43 2.92 -3.67
CA ALA A 167 12.03 1.71 -2.97
C ALA A 167 11.06 0.90 -3.81
N MET A 168 11.15 -0.43 -3.73
CA MET A 168 10.14 -1.35 -4.23
C MET A 168 9.15 -1.65 -3.10
N HIS A 169 7.86 -1.64 -3.43
CA HIS A 169 6.79 -1.99 -2.50
C HIS A 169 6.10 -3.28 -2.95
N ILE A 170 6.02 -4.22 -2.03
CA ILE A 170 5.33 -5.51 -2.16
C ILE A 170 4.36 -5.69 -0.99
N ASP A 171 3.32 -6.48 -1.18
CA ASP A 171 2.40 -6.79 -0.11
C ASP A 171 2.91 -7.89 0.84
N THR A 172 2.11 -8.23 1.85
CA THR A 172 2.48 -9.25 2.85
C THR A 172 2.55 -10.66 2.25
N ASP A 173 1.69 -10.99 1.28
CA ASP A 173 1.72 -12.30 0.62
C ASP A 173 3.01 -12.46 -0.20
N GLU A 174 3.40 -11.42 -0.92
CA GLU A 174 4.62 -11.37 -1.71
C GLU A 174 5.88 -11.41 -0.82
N ALA A 175 5.87 -10.66 0.29
CA ALA A 175 6.95 -10.69 1.28
C ALA A 175 7.12 -12.08 1.89
N ASN A 176 6.02 -12.74 2.24
CA ASN A 176 6.03 -14.13 2.74
C ASN A 176 6.54 -15.12 1.69
N ALA A 177 6.12 -14.95 0.42
CA ALA A 177 6.55 -15.82 -0.67
C ALA A 177 8.05 -15.74 -0.92
N SER A 178 8.64 -14.57 -0.75
CA SER A 178 10.06 -14.30 -1.01
C SER A 178 10.94 -14.24 0.25
N CYS A 179 10.40 -14.47 1.44
CA CYS A 179 11.11 -14.23 2.71
C CYS A 179 11.77 -12.84 2.78
N ALA A 180 11.12 -11.82 2.22
CA ALA A 180 11.62 -10.46 2.18
C ALA A 180 11.34 -9.74 3.51
N PHE A 181 12.10 -10.11 4.56
CA PHE A 181 11.97 -9.52 5.90
C PHE A 181 13.20 -8.70 6.27
N GLY A 182 12.97 -7.53 6.89
CA GLY A 182 14.05 -6.62 7.26
C GLY A 182 14.60 -5.82 6.08
N ASN A 183 15.90 -5.58 6.07
CA ASN A 183 16.57 -4.83 5.00
C ASN A 183 16.93 -5.77 3.84
N VAL A 184 16.08 -5.87 2.88
CA VAL A 184 16.28 -6.72 1.70
C VAL A 184 16.41 -5.86 0.46
N MET A 185 17.37 -6.21 -0.42
CA MET A 185 17.58 -5.55 -1.69
C MET A 185 17.03 -6.40 -2.83
N GLY A 186 16.42 -5.73 -3.79
CA GLY A 186 15.95 -6.35 -5.03
C GLY A 186 16.78 -5.88 -6.22
N LYS A 187 17.22 -6.81 -7.06
CA LYS A 187 17.93 -6.54 -8.30
C LYS A 187 16.94 -6.36 -9.45
N VAL A 188 16.93 -5.17 -10.03
CA VAL A 188 16.05 -4.85 -11.17
C VAL A 188 16.58 -5.50 -12.44
N ILE A 189 15.71 -6.25 -13.12
CA ILE A 189 15.95 -6.91 -14.42
C ILE A 189 15.05 -6.21 -15.44
N VAL A 190 15.68 -5.54 -16.39
CA VAL A 190 15.04 -4.76 -17.46
C VAL A 190 14.84 -5.61 -18.69
#